data_5e8df75403ec5be5818b6731ce5bfa86
#
_entry.id   5e8df75403ec5be5818b6731ce5bfa86
#
_cell.length_a   1.000
_cell.length_b   1.000
_cell.length_c   1.000
_cell.angle_alpha   90.00
_cell.angle_beta   90.00
_cell.angle_gamma   90.00
#
_symmetry.space_group_name_H-M   'P 1'
#
loop_
_entity.id
_entity.type
_entity.pdbx_description
1 polymer ?
#
loop_
_entity_poly.entity_id
_entity_poly.type
_entity_poly.pdbx_seq_one_letter_code
_entity_poly.pdbx_strand_id
1 'polypeptide(L)'
;MPSNDVKTAPGVKLTKKDVSHSYWIWQLFSHANYNYERMQGGSFAACMAPIIQKLYPKKEDQIQGLQRHLVFFNTNPNFGTLIHGATIAMEEQRANGAEISDEAINSVKTGLMGPLAGIGDTLDQGIIIPIIVALGISIAKEGNVAGSLLVLILLPIILMLIAH
;
A
#
# COMPACT_ATOMS: atom_id res chain seq x y z
N MET A 1 37.33 -29.30 11.07
CA MET A 1 36.43 -28.20 11.46
C MET A 1 35.02 -28.69 11.19
N PRO A 2 34.16 -28.86 12.20
CA PRO A 2 32.81 -29.31 11.95
C PRO A 2 31.98 -28.15 11.36
N SER A 3 31.33 -28.44 10.24
CA SER A 3 30.35 -27.58 9.60
C SER A 3 29.18 -27.38 10.57
N ASN A 4 29.01 -26.16 11.08
CA ASN A 4 27.79 -25.76 11.78
C ASN A 4 26.66 -25.73 10.75
N ASP A 5 25.96 -26.85 10.57
CA ASP A 5 24.64 -26.88 9.98
C ASP A 5 23.66 -26.13 10.92
N VAL A 6 23.61 -24.83 10.78
CA VAL A 6 22.53 -24.04 11.37
C VAL A 6 21.25 -24.50 10.65
N LYS A 7 20.52 -25.42 11.27
CA LYS A 7 19.15 -25.72 10.88
C LYS A 7 18.34 -24.43 11.08
N THR A 8 18.22 -23.65 10.01
CA THR A 8 17.24 -22.56 9.97
C THR A 8 15.87 -23.16 10.22
N ALA A 9 15.20 -22.70 11.28
CA ALA A 9 13.80 -23.02 11.50
C ALA A 9 13.01 -22.74 10.21
N PRO A 10 11.94 -23.51 9.90
CA PRO A 10 11.14 -23.27 8.72
C PRO A 10 10.67 -21.80 8.74
N GLY A 11 11.03 -21.05 7.73
CA GLY A 11 10.77 -19.62 7.66
C GLY A 11 9.26 -19.32 7.72
N VAL A 12 8.91 -18.21 8.32
CA VAL A 12 7.52 -17.73 8.33
C VAL A 12 7.16 -17.30 6.92
N LYS A 13 6.12 -17.90 6.34
CA LYS A 13 5.66 -17.59 4.98
C LYS A 13 4.30 -16.91 5.04
N LEU A 14 4.18 -15.78 4.36
CA LEU A 14 2.91 -15.08 4.19
C LEU A 14 2.04 -15.81 3.15
N THR A 15 0.75 -15.86 3.43
CA THR A 15 -0.24 -16.39 2.49
C THR A 15 -0.83 -15.28 1.63
N LYS A 16 -1.45 -15.64 0.51
CA LYS A 16 -2.21 -14.67 -0.31
C LYS A 16 -3.29 -13.95 0.50
N LYS A 17 -3.88 -14.61 1.50
CA LYS A 17 -4.89 -13.98 2.39
C LYS A 17 -4.27 -12.87 3.26
N ASP A 18 -3.06 -13.08 3.76
CA ASP A 18 -2.38 -12.07 4.59
C ASP A 18 -2.08 -10.80 3.76
N VAL A 19 -1.54 -11.00 2.56
CA VAL A 19 -1.24 -9.91 1.64
C VAL A 19 -2.52 -9.19 1.20
N SER A 20 -3.57 -9.96 0.86
CA SER A 20 -4.87 -9.38 0.48
C SER A 20 -5.52 -8.61 1.64
N HIS A 21 -5.43 -9.10 2.88
CA HIS A 21 -5.94 -8.39 4.05
C HIS A 21 -5.23 -7.04 4.24
N SER A 22 -3.90 -7.03 4.17
CA SER A 22 -3.08 -5.83 4.24
C SER A 22 -3.39 -4.85 3.09
N TYR A 23 -3.56 -5.34 1.86
CA TYR A 23 -3.97 -4.57 0.69
C TYR A 23 -5.31 -3.84 0.91
N TRP A 24 -6.35 -4.54 1.44
CA TRP A 24 -7.64 -3.92 1.69
C TRP A 24 -7.61 -2.87 2.79
N ILE A 25 -6.76 -3.04 3.82
CA ILE A 25 -6.52 -1.99 4.82
C ILE A 25 -5.93 -0.75 4.11
N TRP A 26 -4.93 -0.93 3.24
CA TRP A 26 -4.35 0.18 2.48
C TRP A 26 -5.40 0.89 1.63
N GLN A 27 -6.18 0.16 0.83
CA GLN A 27 -7.19 0.74 -0.05
C GLN A 27 -8.26 1.54 0.68
N LEU A 28 -8.69 1.06 1.86
CA LEU A 28 -9.75 1.72 2.62
C LEU A 28 -9.23 2.85 3.52
N PHE A 29 -7.99 2.78 3.97
CA PHE A 29 -7.45 3.69 4.99
C PHE A 29 -6.28 4.55 4.53
N SER A 30 -5.82 4.47 3.29
CA SER A 30 -4.67 5.23 2.79
C SER A 30 -4.74 6.73 3.04
N HIS A 31 -5.93 7.31 3.09
CA HIS A 31 -6.17 8.72 3.39
C HIS A 31 -6.85 8.99 4.76
N ALA A 32 -7.14 7.94 5.56
CA ALA A 32 -7.96 8.09 6.76
C ALA A 32 -7.27 8.88 7.89
N ASN A 33 -5.95 8.84 7.98
CA ASN A 33 -5.17 9.53 9.02
C ASN A 33 -4.10 10.47 8.47
N TYR A 34 -4.42 11.15 7.40
CA TYR A 34 -3.54 12.12 6.75
C TYR A 34 -3.13 13.24 7.73
N ASN A 35 -1.85 13.53 7.82
CA ASN A 35 -1.31 14.61 8.64
C ASN A 35 -0.09 15.26 7.99
N TYR A 36 0.22 16.49 8.35
CA TYR A 36 1.30 17.27 7.72
C TYR A 36 2.71 16.72 7.98
N GLU A 37 2.91 15.99 9.09
CA GLU A 37 4.23 15.47 9.46
C GLU A 37 4.62 14.23 8.66
N ARG A 38 3.67 13.30 8.48
CA ARG A 38 3.95 11.97 7.95
C ARG A 38 3.09 11.58 6.75
N MET A 39 2.17 12.43 6.35
CA MET A 39 1.19 12.21 5.27
C MET A 39 0.45 10.87 5.44
N GLN A 40 0.70 9.90 4.57
CA GLN A 40 0.11 8.56 4.62
C GLN A 40 0.89 7.56 5.51
N GLY A 41 1.97 7.99 6.19
CA GLY A 41 2.83 7.10 6.96
C GLY A 41 2.09 6.29 8.02
N GLY A 42 1.12 6.89 8.71
CA GLY A 42 0.27 6.17 9.67
C GLY A 42 -0.60 5.10 9.03
N SER A 43 -1.20 5.39 7.86
CA SER A 43 -1.97 4.41 7.08
C SER A 43 -1.09 3.28 6.56
N PHE A 44 0.15 3.61 6.13
CA PHE A 44 1.12 2.61 5.71
C PHE A 44 1.51 1.67 6.86
N ALA A 45 1.78 2.21 8.05
CA ALA A 45 2.03 1.39 9.23
C ALA A 45 0.81 0.53 9.62
N ALA A 46 -0.41 1.07 9.50
CA ALA A 46 -1.64 0.34 9.79
C ALA A 46 -1.84 -0.86 8.84
N CYS A 47 -1.61 -0.69 7.53
CA CYS A 47 -1.72 -1.81 6.59
C CYS A 47 -0.59 -2.85 6.78
N MET A 48 0.59 -2.43 7.24
CA MET A 48 1.68 -3.34 7.56
C MET A 48 1.50 -4.07 8.91
N ALA A 49 0.64 -3.59 9.81
CA ALA A 49 0.49 -4.16 11.14
C ALA A 49 0.16 -5.67 11.14
N PRO A 50 -0.83 -6.19 10.37
CA PRO A 50 -1.11 -7.63 10.35
C PRO A 50 0.07 -8.45 9.77
N ILE A 51 0.84 -7.89 8.85
CA ILE A 51 2.03 -8.50 8.28
C ILE A 51 3.13 -8.62 9.33
N ILE A 52 3.45 -7.51 10.01
CA ILE A 52 4.47 -7.44 11.06
C ILE A 52 4.13 -8.37 12.23
N GLN A 53 2.87 -8.40 12.67
CA GLN A 53 2.42 -9.29 13.75
C GLN A 53 2.61 -10.77 13.39
N LYS A 54 2.42 -11.13 12.13
CA LYS A 54 2.58 -12.51 11.67
C LYS A 54 4.05 -12.89 11.49
N LEU A 55 4.88 -11.98 11.02
CA LEU A 55 6.30 -12.23 10.74
C LEU A 55 7.15 -12.24 12.01
N TYR A 56 6.84 -11.40 12.99
CA TYR A 56 7.65 -11.22 14.18
C TYR A 56 6.92 -11.69 15.43
N PRO A 57 7.36 -12.81 16.05
CA PRO A 57 6.71 -13.36 17.24
C PRO A 57 6.94 -12.54 18.51
N LYS A 58 8.05 -11.77 18.58
CA LYS A 58 8.38 -10.95 19.73
C LYS A 58 7.79 -9.56 19.59
N LYS A 59 7.20 -9.05 20.68
CA LYS A 59 6.53 -7.75 20.69
C LYS A 59 7.51 -6.59 20.41
N GLU A 60 8.73 -6.71 20.87
CA GLU A 60 9.80 -5.74 20.66
C GLU A 60 10.10 -5.59 19.15
N ASP A 61 10.21 -6.70 18.43
CA ASP A 61 10.47 -6.73 16.98
C ASP A 61 9.26 -6.18 16.20
N GLN A 62 8.02 -6.44 16.68
CA GLN A 62 6.81 -5.83 16.10
C GLN A 62 6.80 -4.30 16.25
N ILE A 63 7.16 -3.80 17.43
CA ILE A 63 7.24 -2.35 17.68
C ILE A 63 8.26 -1.72 16.75
N GLN A 64 9.48 -2.28 16.63
CA GLN A 64 10.50 -1.80 15.71
C GLN A 64 10.03 -1.85 14.25
N GLY A 65 9.37 -2.94 13.86
CA GLY A 65 8.77 -3.10 12.55
C GLY A 65 7.76 -1.99 12.23
N LEU A 66 6.85 -1.69 13.13
CA LEU A 66 5.86 -0.63 12.95
C LEU A 66 6.49 0.76 12.96
N GLN A 67 7.48 1.01 13.82
CA GLN A 67 8.18 2.30 13.86
C GLN A 67 8.87 2.63 12.54
N ARG A 68 9.52 1.65 11.87
CA ARG A 68 10.15 1.87 10.55
C ARG A 68 9.14 2.20 9.45
N HIS A 69 7.86 1.84 9.62
CA HIS A 69 6.81 2.16 8.66
C HIS A 69 6.04 3.45 8.97
N LEU A 70 6.21 4.02 10.18
CA LEU A 70 5.61 5.30 10.58
C LEU A 70 6.32 6.54 10.02
N VAL A 71 7.38 6.39 9.24
CA VAL A 71 8.08 7.48 8.56
C VAL A 71 7.19 8.15 7.52
N PHE A 72 7.62 9.34 7.07
CA PHE A 72 6.95 10.06 5.98
C PHE A 72 6.73 9.15 4.76
N PHE A 73 5.51 9.14 4.26
CA PHE A 73 5.12 8.42 3.07
C PHE A 73 3.96 9.13 2.39
N ASN A 74 4.05 9.39 1.09
CA ASN A 74 2.99 10.02 0.31
C ASN A 74 3.08 9.62 -1.15
N THR A 75 2.06 8.93 -1.65
CA THR A 75 1.99 8.49 -3.03
C THR A 75 0.54 8.36 -3.49
N ASN A 76 0.31 8.15 -4.78
CA ASN A 76 -1.00 7.77 -5.28
C ASN A 76 -1.42 6.41 -4.67
N PRO A 77 -2.62 6.28 -4.06
CA PRO A 77 -3.02 5.06 -3.36
C PRO A 77 -3.06 3.81 -4.24
N ASN A 78 -3.52 3.95 -5.49
CA ASN A 78 -3.66 2.81 -6.39
C ASN A 78 -2.29 2.28 -6.82
N PHE A 79 -1.39 3.16 -7.26
CA PHE A 79 -0.02 2.79 -7.65
C PHE A 79 0.88 2.52 -6.45
N GLY A 80 0.57 3.07 -5.28
CA GLY A 80 1.25 2.79 -4.02
C GLY A 80 1.19 1.33 -3.57
N THR A 81 0.25 0.56 -4.10
CA THR A 81 0.16 -0.89 -3.86
C THR A 81 1.40 -1.65 -4.30
N LEU A 82 2.11 -1.16 -5.32
CA LEU A 82 3.39 -1.74 -5.75
C LEU A 82 4.46 -1.58 -4.68
N ILE A 83 4.54 -0.40 -4.03
CA ILE A 83 5.48 -0.16 -2.92
C ILE A 83 5.10 -1.02 -1.73
N HIS A 84 3.82 -1.11 -1.44
CA HIS A 84 3.29 -1.93 -0.35
C HIS A 84 3.68 -3.41 -0.55
N GLY A 85 3.46 -3.97 -1.74
CA GLY A 85 3.84 -5.34 -2.07
C GLY A 85 5.36 -5.59 -1.96
N ALA A 86 6.17 -4.68 -2.50
CA ALA A 86 7.63 -4.76 -2.40
C ALA A 86 8.10 -4.72 -0.93
N THR A 87 7.51 -3.84 -0.13
CA THR A 87 7.83 -3.71 1.30
C THR A 87 7.45 -4.97 2.09
N ILE A 88 6.29 -5.57 1.81
CA ILE A 88 5.88 -6.85 2.42
C ILE A 88 6.90 -7.95 2.09
N ALA A 89 7.34 -8.04 0.83
CA ALA A 89 8.33 -9.04 0.42
C ALA A 89 9.68 -8.84 1.13
N MET A 90 10.11 -7.59 1.31
CA MET A 90 11.34 -7.27 2.06
C MET A 90 11.22 -7.65 3.54
N GLU A 91 10.09 -7.36 4.18
CA GLU A 91 9.83 -7.75 5.57
C GLU A 91 9.80 -9.28 5.75
N GLU A 92 9.18 -10.00 4.81
CA GLU A 92 9.16 -11.47 4.83
C GLU A 92 10.58 -12.04 4.71
N GLN A 93 11.40 -11.52 3.79
CA GLN A 93 12.79 -11.95 3.64
C GLN A 93 13.62 -11.64 4.89
N ARG A 94 13.47 -10.44 5.45
CA ARG A 94 14.16 -10.04 6.68
C ARG A 94 13.80 -10.93 7.87
N ALA A 95 12.51 -11.21 8.07
CA ALA A 95 12.04 -12.09 9.14
C ALA A 95 12.59 -13.53 8.99
N ASN A 96 12.94 -13.93 7.77
CA ASN A 96 13.55 -15.22 7.45
C ASN A 96 15.09 -15.20 7.42
N GLY A 97 15.70 -14.12 7.95
CA GLY A 97 17.16 -14.06 8.19
C GLY A 97 17.94 -13.33 7.09
N ALA A 98 17.30 -12.70 6.12
CA ALA A 98 18.02 -11.86 5.17
C ALA A 98 18.53 -10.57 5.85
N GLU A 99 19.75 -10.16 5.53
CA GLU A 99 20.36 -8.93 6.05
C GLU A 99 19.81 -7.67 5.33
N ILE A 100 18.55 -7.35 5.60
CA ILE A 100 17.89 -6.16 5.05
C ILE A 100 17.77 -5.11 6.17
N SER A 101 18.41 -3.95 5.98
CA SER A 101 18.38 -2.87 6.96
C SER A 101 17.10 -2.05 6.90
N ASP A 102 16.81 -1.28 7.94
CA ASP A 102 15.68 -0.33 7.97
C ASP A 102 15.81 0.72 6.87
N GLU A 103 17.06 1.17 6.62
CA GLU A 103 17.38 2.14 5.58
C GLU A 103 17.11 1.59 4.19
N ALA A 104 17.39 0.29 3.95
CA ALA A 104 17.10 -0.36 2.67
C ALA A 104 15.60 -0.38 2.38
N ILE A 105 14.77 -0.76 3.36
CA ILE A 105 13.31 -0.76 3.24
C ILE A 105 12.79 0.67 3.00
N ASN A 106 13.27 1.64 3.77
CA ASN A 106 12.84 3.04 3.63
C ASN A 106 13.32 3.65 2.30
N SER A 107 14.50 3.28 1.80
CA SER A 107 15.00 3.75 0.50
C SER A 107 14.12 3.28 -0.66
N VAL A 108 13.62 2.04 -0.63
CA VAL A 108 12.65 1.56 -1.63
C VAL A 108 11.36 2.37 -1.57
N LYS A 109 10.83 2.61 -0.37
CA LYS A 109 9.62 3.43 -0.17
C LYS A 109 9.81 4.85 -0.71
N THR A 110 10.87 5.53 -0.28
CA THR A 110 11.13 6.94 -0.67
C THR A 110 11.50 7.07 -2.14
N GLY A 111 12.24 6.11 -2.69
CA GLY A 111 12.64 6.13 -4.10
C GLY A 111 11.48 5.92 -5.07
N LEU A 112 10.47 5.14 -4.68
CA LEU A 112 9.33 4.82 -5.53
C LEU A 112 8.12 5.73 -5.33
N MET A 113 7.95 6.36 -4.14
CA MET A 113 6.74 7.12 -3.83
C MET A 113 6.52 8.30 -4.77
N GLY A 114 7.56 9.04 -5.13
CA GLY A 114 7.48 10.19 -6.05
C GLY A 114 7.11 9.77 -7.47
N PRO A 115 7.88 8.89 -8.13
CA PRO A 115 7.57 8.40 -9.46
C PRO A 115 6.17 7.79 -9.58
N LEU A 116 5.76 6.94 -8.62
CA LEU A 116 4.44 6.32 -8.65
C LEU A 116 3.31 7.30 -8.34
N ALA A 117 3.56 8.33 -7.52
CA ALA A 117 2.62 9.44 -7.37
C ALA A 117 2.44 10.19 -8.70
N GLY A 118 3.54 10.55 -9.37
CA GLY A 118 3.48 11.28 -10.64
C GLY A 118 2.71 10.52 -11.72
N ILE A 119 2.97 9.22 -11.88
CA ILE A 119 2.23 8.37 -12.82
C ILE A 119 0.76 8.23 -12.40
N GLY A 120 0.52 7.87 -11.14
CA GLY A 120 -0.82 7.59 -10.64
C GLY A 120 -1.72 8.82 -10.64
N ASP A 121 -1.25 9.96 -10.14
CA ASP A 121 -2.03 11.19 -10.11
C ASP A 121 -2.35 11.70 -11.52
N THR A 122 -1.42 11.55 -12.47
CA THR A 122 -1.67 11.89 -13.86
C THR A 122 -2.76 11.01 -14.47
N LEU A 123 -2.69 9.70 -14.27
CA LEU A 123 -3.68 8.77 -14.83
C LEU A 123 -5.02 8.87 -14.11
N ASP A 124 -5.02 8.80 -12.79
CA ASP A 124 -6.27 8.79 -12.01
C ASP A 124 -6.94 10.16 -12.01
N GLN A 125 -6.24 11.18 -11.51
CA GLN A 125 -6.82 12.51 -11.26
C GLN A 125 -6.77 13.40 -12.50
N GLY A 126 -5.76 13.23 -13.37
CA GLY A 126 -5.58 14.02 -14.57
C GLY A 126 -6.38 13.52 -15.78
N ILE A 127 -6.69 12.23 -15.86
CA ILE A 127 -7.33 11.63 -17.05
C ILE A 127 -8.63 10.93 -16.69
N ILE A 128 -8.60 9.89 -15.86
CA ILE A 128 -9.73 8.99 -15.66
C ILE A 128 -10.90 9.68 -14.95
N ILE A 129 -10.62 10.32 -13.82
CA ILE A 129 -11.65 11.02 -13.03
C ILE A 129 -12.30 12.13 -13.86
N PRO A 130 -11.57 13.05 -14.53
CA PRO A 130 -12.19 14.10 -15.32
C PRO A 130 -13.06 13.56 -16.47
N ILE A 131 -12.64 12.50 -17.16
CA ILE A 131 -13.41 11.90 -18.26
C ILE A 131 -14.73 11.34 -17.72
N ILE A 132 -14.70 10.53 -16.67
CA ILE A 132 -15.90 9.90 -16.10
C ILE A 132 -16.85 10.96 -15.55
N VAL A 133 -16.31 11.97 -14.85
CA VAL A 133 -17.12 13.08 -14.32
C VAL A 133 -17.74 13.89 -15.45
N ALA A 134 -17.00 14.20 -16.52
CA ALA A 134 -17.52 14.93 -17.67
C ALA A 134 -18.67 14.18 -18.36
N LEU A 135 -18.53 12.85 -18.52
CA LEU A 135 -19.59 12.00 -19.05
C LEU A 135 -20.84 12.03 -18.15
N GLY A 136 -20.65 11.89 -16.85
CA GLY A 136 -21.73 11.97 -15.88
C GLY A 136 -22.46 13.30 -15.90
N ILE A 137 -21.71 14.42 -15.95
CA ILE A 137 -22.28 15.78 -16.07
C ILE A 137 -23.07 15.93 -17.37
N SER A 138 -22.54 15.43 -18.49
CA SER A 138 -23.22 15.50 -19.79
C SER A 138 -24.60 14.87 -19.73
N ILE A 139 -24.72 13.67 -19.12
CA ILE A 139 -26.02 12.98 -18.95
C ILE A 139 -26.91 13.71 -17.94
N ALA A 140 -26.34 14.23 -16.86
CA ALA A 140 -27.09 14.91 -15.80
C ALA A 140 -27.68 16.26 -16.22
N LYS A 141 -27.10 16.94 -17.20
CA LYS A 141 -27.61 18.23 -17.72
C LYS A 141 -29.05 18.14 -18.28
N GLU A 142 -29.49 16.97 -18.69
CA GLU A 142 -30.86 16.71 -19.15
C GLU A 142 -31.83 16.40 -18.00
N GLY A 143 -31.42 16.60 -16.73
CA GLY A 143 -32.21 16.25 -15.56
C GLY A 143 -32.20 14.74 -15.24
N ASN A 144 -31.30 13.97 -15.86
CA ASN A 144 -31.23 12.54 -15.73
C ASN A 144 -30.30 12.09 -14.59
N VAL A 145 -30.86 11.46 -13.57
CA VAL A 145 -30.13 10.94 -12.40
C VAL A 145 -29.09 9.85 -12.80
N ALA A 146 -29.26 9.22 -13.98
CA ALA A 146 -28.31 8.21 -14.47
C ALA A 146 -26.89 8.75 -14.61
N GLY A 147 -26.68 10.05 -14.85
CA GLY A 147 -25.36 10.67 -14.88
C GLY A 147 -24.63 10.58 -13.54
N SER A 148 -25.32 10.85 -12.44
CA SER A 148 -24.75 10.75 -11.08
C SER A 148 -24.49 9.28 -10.71
N LEU A 149 -25.39 8.38 -11.07
CA LEU A 149 -25.22 6.93 -10.82
C LEU A 149 -24.05 6.35 -11.62
N LEU A 150 -23.85 6.82 -12.86
CA LEU A 150 -22.70 6.43 -13.67
C LEU A 150 -21.39 6.75 -12.95
N VAL A 151 -21.21 7.98 -12.47
CA VAL A 151 -19.99 8.39 -11.76
C VAL A 151 -19.81 7.57 -10.47
N LEU A 152 -20.89 7.44 -9.67
CA LEU A 152 -20.86 6.74 -8.39
C LEU A 152 -20.46 5.26 -8.52
N ILE A 153 -20.84 4.60 -9.60
CA ILE A 153 -20.61 3.17 -9.82
C ILE A 153 -19.32 2.95 -10.61
N LEU A 154 -19.16 3.64 -11.74
CA LEU A 154 -18.08 3.37 -12.68
C LEU A 154 -16.70 3.81 -12.14
N LEU A 155 -16.65 4.96 -11.47
CA LEU A 155 -15.39 5.50 -10.99
C LEU A 155 -14.70 4.59 -9.95
N PRO A 156 -15.37 4.13 -8.87
CA PRO A 156 -14.74 3.20 -7.93
C PRO A 156 -14.33 1.87 -8.59
N ILE A 157 -15.13 1.35 -9.51
CA ILE A 157 -14.82 0.08 -10.21
C ILE A 157 -13.52 0.23 -11.01
N ILE A 158 -13.39 1.30 -11.81
CA ILE A 158 -12.20 1.51 -12.63
C ILE A 158 -10.97 1.73 -11.75
N LEU A 159 -11.05 2.56 -10.71
CA LEU A 159 -9.92 2.79 -9.81
C LEU A 159 -9.50 1.51 -9.07
N MET A 160 -10.45 0.67 -8.66
CA MET A 160 -10.14 -0.64 -8.06
C MET A 160 -9.47 -1.60 -9.05
N LEU A 161 -9.89 -1.60 -10.32
CA LEU A 161 -9.26 -2.42 -11.36
C LEU A 161 -7.82 -2.00 -11.66
N ILE A 162 -7.51 -0.71 -11.53
CA ILE A 162 -6.14 -0.19 -11.72
C ILE A 162 -5.26 -0.57 -10.53
N ALA A 163 -5.81 -0.60 -9.32
CA ALA A 163 -5.07 -0.88 -8.10
C ALA A 163 -4.79 -2.38 -7.88
N HIS A 164 -5.44 -3.28 -8.63
CA HIS A 164 -5.36 -4.73 -8.46
C HIS A 164 -4.42 -5.39 -9.45
#